data_858b3cb3c7cdda8e8928fd2a44149462
#
_entry.id   858b3cb3c7cdda8e8928fd2a44149462
#
_cell.length_a   1.000
_cell.length_b   1.000
_cell.length_c   1.000
_cell.angle_alpha   90.00
_cell.angle_beta   90.00
_cell.angle_gamma   90.00
#
_symmetry.space_group_name_H-M   'P 1'
#
loop_
_entity.id
_entity.type
_entity.pdbx_description
1 polymer ?
#
loop_
_entity_poly.entity_id
_entity_poly.type
_entity_poly.pdbx_seq_one_letter_code
_entity_poly.pdbx_strand_id
1 'polypeptide(L)'
;DWEFRNAVMGLLGIQELLKGMAELRSTQVEILKVLTELLNGQRELRDRVGKLEERVDKLEKRVDRIDRTLDRITAALEDEANDVVTYYLRQRGINIETGPVRLNSVYEFDIYGTNGQLTIVGEAKTRLSKKMIERIIARVGRARQGFPDKFPGRVITVIYSVRADPEAVEEARKQGIWLLESMKERTPFPG
;
A
#
# COMPACT_ATOMS: atom_id res chain seq x y z
N ASP A 1 -13.98 -92.69 6.17
CA ASP A 1 -14.98 -92.43 5.17
C ASP A 1 -14.62 -91.15 4.43
N TRP A 2 -14.30 -91.25 3.14
CA TRP A 2 -13.84 -90.12 2.30
C TRP A 2 -14.97 -89.04 2.13
N GLU A 3 -16.21 -89.51 1.95
CA GLU A 3 -17.35 -88.63 1.79
C GLU A 3 -17.61 -87.79 3.03
N PHE A 4 -17.51 -88.35 4.23
CA PHE A 4 -17.65 -87.60 5.47
C PHE A 4 -16.56 -86.52 5.68
N ARG A 5 -15.30 -86.88 5.33
CA ARG A 5 -14.21 -85.90 5.38
C ARG A 5 -14.44 -84.70 4.45
N ASN A 6 -14.86 -84.95 3.21
CA ASN A 6 -15.18 -83.90 2.26
C ASN A 6 -16.38 -83.08 2.66
N ALA A 7 -17.41 -83.66 3.22
CA ALA A 7 -18.58 -82.91 3.76
C ALA A 7 -18.14 -82.04 4.93
N VAL A 8 -17.31 -82.47 5.83
CA VAL A 8 -16.80 -81.72 6.96
C VAL A 8 -15.87 -80.57 6.48
N MET A 9 -14.96 -80.81 5.51
CA MET A 9 -14.10 -79.80 4.94
C MET A 9 -14.92 -78.74 4.17
N GLY A 10 -15.99 -79.14 3.46
CA GLY A 10 -16.92 -78.18 2.82
C GLY A 10 -17.69 -77.32 3.79
N LEU A 11 -18.15 -77.90 4.92
CA LEU A 11 -18.82 -77.14 5.99
C LEU A 11 -17.89 -76.12 6.68
N LEU A 12 -16.62 -76.52 6.94
CA LEU A 12 -15.62 -75.66 7.51
C LEU A 12 -15.29 -74.48 6.55
N GLY A 13 -15.13 -74.75 5.26
CA GLY A 13 -14.90 -73.73 4.24
C GLY A 13 -16.09 -72.74 4.08
N ILE A 14 -17.31 -73.24 4.19
CA ILE A 14 -18.50 -72.38 4.18
C ILE A 14 -18.54 -71.47 5.43
N GLN A 15 -18.18 -71.97 6.60
CA GLN A 15 -18.12 -71.20 7.80
C GLN A 15 -17.08 -70.05 7.73
N GLU A 16 -15.88 -70.37 7.18
CA GLU A 16 -14.85 -69.34 6.96
C GLU A 16 -15.29 -68.29 5.96
N LEU A 17 -15.95 -68.67 4.86
CA LEU A 17 -16.52 -67.76 3.90
C LEU A 17 -17.60 -66.83 4.53
N LEU A 18 -18.52 -67.38 5.31
CA LEU A 18 -19.53 -66.61 6.01
C LEU A 18 -18.93 -65.61 7.02
N LYS A 19 -17.90 -66.01 7.73
CA LYS A 19 -17.15 -65.14 8.63
C LYS A 19 -16.47 -64.00 7.87
N GLY A 20 -15.74 -64.33 6.78
CA GLY A 20 -15.12 -63.32 5.93
C GLY A 20 -16.12 -62.33 5.31
N MET A 21 -17.30 -62.85 4.89
CA MET A 21 -18.39 -61.96 4.38
C MET A 21 -18.94 -61.05 5.47
N ALA A 22 -19.06 -61.51 6.71
CA ALA A 22 -19.50 -60.66 7.83
C ALA A 22 -18.49 -59.56 8.16
N GLU A 23 -17.18 -59.90 8.15
CA GLU A 23 -16.09 -58.92 8.36
C GLU A 23 -16.04 -57.87 7.24
N LEU A 24 -16.15 -58.32 5.95
CA LEU A 24 -16.24 -57.37 4.82
C LEU A 24 -17.43 -56.46 4.92
N ARG A 25 -18.60 -56.97 5.33
CA ARG A 25 -19.80 -56.16 5.51
C ARG A 25 -19.64 -55.11 6.64
N SER A 26 -19.00 -55.49 7.73
CA SER A 26 -18.64 -54.57 8.83
C SER A 26 -17.73 -53.46 8.34
N THR A 27 -16.65 -53.83 7.64
CA THR A 27 -15.70 -52.86 7.04
C THR A 27 -16.37 -51.92 6.05
N GLN A 28 -17.29 -52.41 5.21
CA GLN A 28 -18.08 -51.61 4.28
C GLN A 28 -18.93 -50.55 5.02
N VAL A 29 -19.58 -50.92 6.12
CA VAL A 29 -20.36 -49.99 6.94
C VAL A 29 -19.48 -48.88 7.54
N GLU A 30 -18.30 -49.24 8.05
CA GLU A 30 -17.34 -48.28 8.58
C GLU A 30 -16.84 -47.31 7.50
N ILE A 31 -16.47 -47.80 6.32
CA ILE A 31 -16.07 -46.97 5.16
C ILE A 31 -17.18 -46.01 4.77
N LEU A 32 -18.44 -46.46 4.67
CA LEU A 32 -19.58 -45.62 4.35
C LEU A 32 -19.78 -44.50 5.39
N LYS A 33 -19.59 -44.82 6.68
CA LYS A 33 -19.66 -43.82 7.74
C LYS A 33 -18.59 -42.75 7.57
N VAL A 34 -17.33 -43.14 7.39
CA VAL A 34 -16.20 -42.21 7.17
C VAL A 34 -16.42 -41.36 5.91
N LEU A 35 -16.88 -41.97 4.81
CA LEU A 35 -17.21 -41.22 3.59
C LEU A 35 -18.30 -40.16 3.82
N THR A 36 -19.33 -40.49 4.61
CA THR A 36 -20.40 -39.55 4.95
C THR A 36 -19.88 -38.38 5.77
N GLU A 37 -19.02 -38.66 6.75
CA GLU A 37 -18.36 -37.63 7.57
C GLU A 37 -17.47 -36.72 6.73
N LEU A 38 -16.67 -37.29 5.81
CA LEU A 38 -15.83 -36.53 4.88
C LEU A 38 -16.66 -35.64 3.95
N LEU A 39 -17.75 -36.14 3.40
CA LEU A 39 -18.65 -35.36 2.54
C LEU A 39 -19.29 -34.18 3.30
N ASN A 40 -19.68 -34.38 4.55
CA ASN A 40 -20.19 -33.32 5.39
C ASN A 40 -19.14 -32.27 5.72
N GLY A 41 -17.92 -32.70 6.10
CA GLY A 41 -16.79 -31.81 6.33
C GLY A 41 -16.41 -31.01 5.07
N GLN A 42 -16.46 -31.65 3.89
CA GLN A 42 -16.20 -30.96 2.62
C GLN A 42 -17.26 -29.87 2.31
N ARG A 43 -18.52 -30.14 2.59
CA ARG A 43 -19.60 -29.12 2.45
C ARG A 43 -19.36 -27.94 3.38
N GLU A 44 -19.08 -28.20 4.63
CA GLU A 44 -18.79 -27.14 5.62
C GLU A 44 -17.60 -26.28 5.22
N LEU A 45 -16.50 -26.91 4.75
CA LEU A 45 -15.34 -26.19 4.24
C LEU A 45 -15.69 -25.32 3.03
N ARG A 46 -16.48 -25.83 2.09
CA ARG A 46 -16.93 -25.07 0.91
C ARG A 46 -17.75 -23.85 1.31
N ASP A 47 -18.66 -23.98 2.27
CA ASP A 47 -19.45 -22.86 2.77
C ASP A 47 -18.59 -21.81 3.49
N ARG A 48 -17.58 -22.26 4.24
CA ARG A 48 -16.61 -21.36 4.89
C ARG A 48 -15.74 -20.61 3.88
N VAL A 49 -15.29 -21.30 2.84
CA VAL A 49 -14.52 -20.68 1.74
C VAL A 49 -15.38 -19.62 1.04
N GLY A 50 -16.62 -19.92 0.66
CA GLY A 50 -17.51 -18.93 0.05
C GLY A 50 -17.73 -17.68 0.90
N LYS A 51 -17.90 -17.84 2.22
CA LYS A 51 -17.99 -16.70 3.15
C LYS A 51 -16.70 -15.90 3.24
N LEU A 52 -15.55 -16.56 3.12
CA LEU A 52 -14.25 -15.87 3.10
C LEU A 52 -14.05 -15.09 1.80
N GLU A 53 -14.41 -15.66 0.66
CA GLU A 53 -14.38 -14.99 -0.64
C GLU A 53 -15.24 -13.71 -0.63
N GLU A 54 -16.48 -13.77 -0.13
CA GLU A 54 -17.32 -12.59 0.00
C GLU A 54 -16.71 -11.50 0.92
N ARG A 55 -15.99 -11.91 1.98
CA ARG A 55 -15.30 -10.96 2.88
C ARG A 55 -14.10 -10.33 2.20
N VAL A 56 -13.35 -11.09 1.42
CA VAL A 56 -12.21 -10.59 0.64
C VAL A 56 -12.70 -9.55 -0.36
N ASP A 57 -13.73 -9.85 -1.17
CA ASP A 57 -14.31 -8.91 -2.13
C ASP A 57 -14.76 -7.59 -1.47
N LYS A 58 -15.36 -7.68 -0.28
CA LYS A 58 -15.76 -6.49 0.47
C LYS A 58 -14.56 -5.67 0.95
N LEU A 59 -13.47 -6.34 1.35
CA LEU A 59 -12.23 -5.67 1.76
C LEU A 59 -11.56 -5.00 0.57
N GLU A 60 -11.44 -5.66 -0.56
CA GLU A 60 -10.89 -5.09 -1.80
C GLU A 60 -11.62 -3.81 -2.20
N LYS A 61 -12.95 -3.84 -2.26
CA LYS A 61 -13.77 -2.65 -2.54
C LYS A 61 -13.60 -1.52 -1.53
N ARG A 62 -13.26 -1.84 -0.28
CA ARG A 62 -12.95 -0.82 0.75
C ARG A 62 -11.57 -0.23 0.54
N VAL A 63 -10.57 -1.06 0.21
CA VAL A 63 -9.22 -0.61 -0.10
C VAL A 63 -9.25 0.32 -1.30
N ASP A 64 -9.86 -0.06 -2.42
CA ASP A 64 -10.00 0.79 -3.61
C ASP A 64 -10.65 2.15 -3.32
N ARG A 65 -11.56 2.20 -2.36
CA ARG A 65 -12.23 3.43 -1.95
C ARG A 65 -11.32 4.31 -1.10
N ILE A 66 -10.50 3.69 -0.24
CA ILE A 66 -9.49 4.39 0.56
C ILE A 66 -8.42 4.98 -0.36
N ASP A 67 -7.90 4.20 -1.30
CA ASP A 67 -6.89 4.65 -2.26
C ASP A 67 -7.37 5.86 -3.05
N ARG A 68 -8.57 5.79 -3.64
CA ARG A 68 -9.17 6.95 -4.34
C ARG A 68 -9.37 8.18 -3.45
N THR A 69 -9.62 7.98 -2.16
CA THR A 69 -9.77 9.10 -1.21
C THR A 69 -8.42 9.70 -0.88
N LEU A 70 -7.39 8.86 -0.69
CA LEU A 70 -6.01 9.33 -0.46
C LEU A 70 -5.48 10.11 -1.67
N ASP A 71 -5.69 9.60 -2.89
CA ASP A 71 -5.28 10.30 -4.12
C ASP A 71 -5.92 11.70 -4.20
N ARG A 72 -7.21 11.82 -3.90
CA ARG A 72 -7.90 13.11 -3.90
C ARG A 72 -7.36 14.07 -2.84
N ILE A 73 -7.07 13.57 -1.63
CA ILE A 73 -6.51 14.39 -0.55
C ILE A 73 -5.11 14.85 -0.93
N THR A 74 -4.30 13.97 -1.51
CA THR A 74 -2.95 14.29 -1.95
C THR A 74 -2.97 15.35 -3.05
N ALA A 75 -3.78 15.17 -4.08
CA ALA A 75 -3.93 16.15 -5.16
C ALA A 75 -4.40 17.52 -4.63
N ALA A 76 -5.41 17.54 -3.75
CA ALA A 76 -5.89 18.79 -3.15
C ALA A 76 -4.81 19.50 -2.32
N LEU A 77 -3.95 18.75 -1.61
CA LEU A 77 -2.84 19.30 -0.86
C LEU A 77 -1.76 19.89 -1.78
N GLU A 78 -1.47 19.23 -2.89
CA GLU A 78 -0.50 19.69 -3.89
C GLU A 78 -1.00 20.97 -4.58
N ASP A 79 -2.28 21.02 -4.95
CA ASP A 79 -2.91 22.19 -5.53
C ASP A 79 -2.87 23.37 -4.54
N GLU A 80 -3.28 23.17 -3.29
CA GLU A 80 -3.21 24.19 -2.24
C GLU A 80 -1.78 24.70 -2.05
N ALA A 81 -0.80 23.80 -2.01
CA ALA A 81 0.60 24.16 -1.85
C ALA A 81 1.10 25.05 -2.98
N ASN A 82 0.76 24.73 -4.22
CA ASN A 82 1.15 25.50 -5.40
C ASN A 82 0.46 26.88 -5.42
N ASP A 83 -0.82 26.94 -5.08
CA ASP A 83 -1.55 28.21 -4.98
C ASP A 83 -0.93 29.12 -3.93
N VAL A 84 -0.62 28.60 -2.74
CA VAL A 84 -0.02 29.37 -1.64
C VAL A 84 1.39 29.83 -2.00
N VAL A 85 2.22 28.97 -2.57
CA VAL A 85 3.58 29.32 -3.00
C VAL A 85 3.54 30.39 -4.09
N THR A 86 2.72 30.21 -5.10
CA THR A 86 2.54 31.19 -6.19
C THR A 86 2.03 32.52 -5.67
N TYR A 87 1.07 32.52 -4.72
CA TYR A 87 0.57 33.73 -4.08
C TYR A 87 1.71 34.49 -3.38
N TYR A 88 2.51 33.83 -2.56
CA TYR A 88 3.62 34.48 -1.84
C TYR A 88 4.73 34.98 -2.77
N LEU A 89 4.99 34.30 -3.88
CA LEU A 89 5.94 34.75 -4.91
C LEU A 89 5.43 36.03 -5.57
N ARG A 90 4.16 36.07 -5.97
CA ARG A 90 3.54 37.26 -6.56
C ARG A 90 3.56 38.47 -5.61
N GLN A 91 3.33 38.29 -4.31
CA GLN A 91 3.44 39.35 -3.31
C GLN A 91 4.84 39.98 -3.22
N ARG A 92 5.87 39.23 -3.67
CA ARG A 92 7.28 39.66 -3.76
C ARG A 92 7.66 40.19 -5.14
N GLY A 93 6.71 40.35 -6.03
CA GLY A 93 6.98 40.76 -7.42
C GLY A 93 7.67 39.64 -8.27
N ILE A 94 7.68 38.42 -7.79
CA ILE A 94 8.27 37.27 -8.49
C ILE A 94 7.17 36.58 -9.30
N ASN A 95 7.27 36.68 -10.63
CA ASN A 95 6.31 36.06 -11.54
C ASN A 95 6.74 34.64 -11.89
N ILE A 96 6.43 33.68 -11.01
CA ILE A 96 6.62 32.26 -11.20
C ILE A 96 5.31 31.57 -10.76
N GLU A 97 4.73 30.80 -11.65
CA GLU A 97 3.67 29.86 -11.30
C GLU A 97 4.31 28.51 -10.99
N THR A 98 3.82 27.87 -9.94
CA THR A 98 4.31 26.57 -9.53
C THR A 98 3.28 25.47 -9.79
N GLY A 99 3.76 24.26 -10.02
CA GLY A 99 2.97 23.06 -10.22
C GLY A 99 3.81 21.80 -10.06
N PRO A 100 3.20 20.62 -10.09
CA PRO A 100 3.93 19.38 -10.00
C PRO A 100 4.82 19.16 -11.24
N VAL A 101 5.98 18.56 -11.04
CA VAL A 101 6.90 18.20 -12.14
C VAL A 101 7.44 16.81 -11.98
N ARG A 102 7.44 16.04 -13.05
CA ARG A 102 8.13 14.76 -13.14
C ARG A 102 9.32 14.88 -14.08
N LEU A 103 10.53 14.75 -13.54
CA LEU A 103 11.78 14.80 -14.33
C LEU A 103 12.09 13.44 -14.97
N ASN A 104 11.80 12.35 -14.25
CA ASN A 104 11.88 10.96 -14.72
C ASN A 104 11.06 10.04 -13.81
N SER A 105 11.22 8.72 -13.93
CA SER A 105 10.53 7.74 -13.07
C SER A 105 10.89 7.79 -11.58
N VAL A 106 11.99 8.49 -11.21
CA VAL A 106 12.51 8.54 -9.82
C VAL A 106 12.29 9.90 -9.18
N TYR A 107 12.38 10.99 -9.96
CA TYR A 107 12.28 12.37 -9.47
C TYR A 107 10.98 13.01 -9.92
N GLU A 108 10.12 13.21 -8.95
CA GLU A 108 8.88 13.96 -9.04
C GLU A 108 8.85 14.94 -7.87
N PHE A 109 8.46 16.18 -8.11
CA PHE A 109 8.32 17.22 -7.08
C PHE A 109 6.90 17.78 -7.13
N ASP A 110 6.30 17.93 -5.98
CA ASP A 110 4.93 18.44 -5.84
C ASP A 110 4.85 19.93 -6.17
N ILE A 111 5.97 20.66 -5.94
CA ILE A 111 6.09 22.10 -6.18
C ILE A 111 7.31 22.34 -7.06
N TYR A 112 7.10 22.91 -8.24
CA TYR A 112 8.18 23.31 -9.15
C TYR A 112 7.74 24.47 -10.02
N GLY A 113 8.63 25.45 -10.19
CA GLY A 113 8.43 26.55 -11.13
C GLY A 113 9.74 27.31 -11.33
N THR A 114 9.90 27.91 -12.53
CA THR A 114 11.10 28.68 -12.85
C THR A 114 10.81 29.80 -13.84
N ASN A 115 11.57 30.91 -13.74
CA ASN A 115 11.61 31.98 -14.73
C ASN A 115 13.01 32.12 -15.39
N GLY A 116 13.84 31.11 -15.24
CA GLY A 116 15.22 31.11 -15.78
C GLY A 116 16.27 31.74 -14.84
N GLN A 117 15.88 32.68 -13.99
CA GLN A 117 16.76 33.31 -12.99
C GLN A 117 16.62 32.73 -11.60
N LEU A 118 15.42 32.21 -11.31
CA LEU A 118 15.04 31.60 -10.05
C LEU A 118 14.26 30.31 -10.33
N THR A 119 14.61 29.26 -9.61
CA THR A 119 13.87 28.00 -9.60
C THR A 119 13.36 27.73 -8.19
N ILE A 120 12.07 27.51 -8.06
CA ILE A 120 11.39 27.03 -6.85
C ILE A 120 11.19 25.53 -7.01
N VAL A 121 11.58 24.75 -6.01
CA VAL A 121 11.40 23.29 -6.01
C VAL A 121 11.11 22.80 -4.61
N GLY A 122 10.18 21.86 -4.49
CA GLY A 122 9.84 21.35 -3.17
C GLY A 122 8.74 20.31 -3.13
N GLU A 123 8.24 20.10 -1.93
CA GLU A 123 7.30 19.04 -1.60
C GLU A 123 6.16 19.59 -0.72
N ALA A 124 4.98 19.01 -0.88
CA ALA A 124 3.81 19.20 -0.04
C ALA A 124 3.67 18.02 0.93
N LYS A 125 3.42 18.27 2.21
CA LYS A 125 3.30 17.21 3.23
C LYS A 125 2.18 17.55 4.21
N THR A 126 1.36 16.59 4.56
CA THR A 126 0.36 16.77 5.62
C THR A 126 1.02 17.01 6.97
N ARG A 127 2.11 16.32 7.25
CA ARG A 127 2.92 16.49 8.46
C ARG A 127 4.40 16.48 8.12
N LEU A 128 5.15 17.43 8.68
CA LEU A 128 6.58 17.60 8.43
C LEU A 128 7.39 17.30 9.69
N SER A 129 8.34 16.38 9.58
CA SER A 129 9.34 16.07 10.61
C SER A 129 10.74 16.48 10.17
N LYS A 130 11.68 16.64 11.13
CA LYS A 130 13.08 16.94 10.84
C LYS A 130 13.71 15.98 9.81
N LYS A 131 13.48 14.68 9.97
CA LYS A 131 13.98 13.64 9.05
C LYS A 131 13.49 13.82 7.61
N MET A 132 12.28 14.33 7.43
CA MET A 132 11.73 14.59 6.09
C MET A 132 12.45 15.75 5.41
N ILE A 133 12.79 16.80 6.15
CA ILE A 133 13.55 17.94 5.62
C ILE A 133 14.89 17.46 5.06
N GLU A 134 15.67 16.69 5.84
CA GLU A 134 16.96 16.14 5.41
C GLU A 134 16.83 15.31 4.12
N ARG A 135 15.76 14.50 4.02
CA ARG A 135 15.48 13.71 2.81
C ARG A 135 15.15 14.57 1.59
N ILE A 136 14.32 15.60 1.78
CA ILE A 136 13.93 16.53 0.71
C ILE A 136 15.16 17.28 0.19
N ILE A 137 15.99 17.81 1.07
CA ILE A 137 17.24 18.49 0.69
C ILE A 137 18.14 17.56 -0.12
N ALA A 138 18.38 16.35 0.38
CA ALA A 138 19.20 15.37 -0.31
C ALA A 138 18.62 14.98 -1.69
N ARG A 139 17.29 14.90 -1.79
CA ARG A 139 16.60 14.60 -3.05
C ARG A 139 16.74 15.75 -4.06
N VAL A 140 16.49 16.98 -3.63
CA VAL A 140 16.66 18.18 -4.45
C VAL A 140 18.14 18.31 -4.90
N GLY A 141 19.10 18.09 -4.01
CA GLY A 141 20.52 18.14 -4.32
C GLY A 141 20.93 17.14 -5.42
N ARG A 142 20.49 15.90 -5.32
CA ARG A 142 20.73 14.88 -6.35
C ARG A 142 20.03 15.19 -7.68
N ALA A 143 18.79 15.68 -7.63
CA ALA A 143 18.05 16.06 -8.84
C ALA A 143 18.74 17.21 -9.59
N ARG A 144 19.26 18.22 -8.87
CA ARG A 144 20.05 19.32 -9.47
C ARG A 144 21.33 18.83 -10.16
N GLN A 145 22.01 17.84 -9.59
CA GLN A 145 23.19 17.24 -10.21
C GLN A 145 22.84 16.43 -11.47
N GLY A 146 21.75 15.69 -11.44
CA GLY A 146 21.31 14.85 -12.56
C GLY A 146 20.61 15.60 -13.69
N PHE A 147 20.01 16.74 -13.39
CA PHE A 147 19.17 17.51 -14.34
C PHE A 147 19.46 19.02 -14.23
N PRO A 148 20.71 19.47 -14.42
CA PRO A 148 21.09 20.88 -14.21
C PRO A 148 20.24 21.85 -15.04
N ASP A 149 19.84 21.48 -16.25
CA ASP A 149 19.03 22.30 -17.16
C ASP A 149 17.61 22.57 -16.62
N LYS A 150 17.13 21.74 -15.69
CA LYS A 150 15.83 21.91 -15.03
C LYS A 150 15.89 22.83 -13.81
N PHE A 151 17.09 23.21 -13.36
CA PHE A 151 17.28 24.06 -12.20
C PHE A 151 18.10 25.32 -12.55
N PRO A 152 17.67 26.14 -13.53
CA PRO A 152 18.38 27.34 -13.91
C PRO A 152 18.39 28.38 -12.80
N GLY A 153 19.41 29.19 -12.76
CA GLY A 153 19.57 30.30 -11.85
C GLY A 153 19.71 29.88 -10.39
N ARG A 154 19.20 30.73 -9.51
CA ARG A 154 19.18 30.44 -8.07
C ARG A 154 18.08 29.44 -7.76
N VAL A 155 18.36 28.43 -6.93
CA VAL A 155 17.41 27.41 -6.53
C VAL A 155 16.98 27.62 -5.07
N ILE A 156 15.69 27.77 -4.85
CA ILE A 156 15.07 27.82 -3.51
C ILE A 156 14.27 26.55 -3.30
N THR A 157 14.61 25.86 -2.21
CA THR A 157 13.81 24.72 -1.76
C THR A 157 12.67 25.22 -0.89
N VAL A 158 11.44 24.88 -1.27
CA VAL A 158 10.23 25.20 -0.51
C VAL A 158 9.61 23.90 0.04
N ILE A 159 9.03 23.99 1.22
CA ILE A 159 8.21 22.90 1.76
C ILE A 159 6.89 23.52 2.22
N TYR A 160 5.81 22.98 1.68
CA TYR A 160 4.47 23.25 2.18
C TYR A 160 4.06 22.15 3.14
N SER A 161 3.48 22.48 4.28
CA SER A 161 2.99 21.51 5.24
C SER A 161 1.68 21.98 5.90
N VAL A 162 0.74 21.06 6.10
CA VAL A 162 -0.44 21.36 6.92
C VAL A 162 -0.03 21.54 8.38
N ARG A 163 0.93 20.70 8.85
CA ARG A 163 1.48 20.79 10.20
C ARG A 163 2.97 20.43 10.21
N ALA A 164 3.77 21.29 10.81
CA ALA A 164 5.21 21.08 11.01
C ALA A 164 5.52 20.85 12.50
N ASP A 165 6.34 19.85 12.79
CA ASP A 165 6.86 19.63 14.14
C ASP A 165 7.83 20.78 14.49
N PRO A 166 7.95 21.24 15.76
CA PRO A 166 8.81 22.35 16.15
C PRO A 166 10.28 22.14 15.72
N GLU A 167 10.82 20.94 15.87
CA GLU A 167 12.16 20.58 15.44
C GLU A 167 12.35 20.70 13.91
N ALA A 168 11.30 20.45 13.15
CA ALA A 168 11.29 20.62 11.70
C ALA A 168 11.38 22.10 11.31
N VAL A 169 10.67 22.98 12.01
CA VAL A 169 10.74 24.43 11.78
C VAL A 169 12.15 24.95 12.03
N GLU A 170 12.77 24.52 13.13
CA GLU A 170 14.17 24.88 13.44
C GLU A 170 15.15 24.38 12.39
N GLU A 171 15.00 23.14 11.96
CA GLU A 171 15.86 22.54 10.93
C GLU A 171 15.67 23.25 9.57
N ALA A 172 14.44 23.55 9.18
CA ALA A 172 14.15 24.32 7.97
C ALA A 172 14.85 25.69 7.99
N ARG A 173 14.83 26.38 9.14
CA ARG A 173 15.52 27.67 9.32
C ARG A 173 17.02 27.53 9.19
N LYS A 174 17.63 26.52 9.79
CA LYS A 174 19.09 26.25 9.72
C LYS A 174 19.53 25.97 8.29
N GLN A 175 18.71 25.27 7.53
CA GLN A 175 19.04 24.82 6.17
C GLN A 175 18.63 25.85 5.09
N GLY A 176 18.08 26.99 5.49
CA GLY A 176 17.60 28.00 4.52
C GLY A 176 16.44 27.53 3.65
N ILE A 177 15.61 26.64 4.18
CA ILE A 177 14.40 26.14 3.50
C ILE A 177 13.27 27.12 3.72
N TRP A 178 12.57 27.46 2.67
CA TRP A 178 11.34 28.23 2.75
C TRP A 178 10.17 27.32 3.18
N LEU A 179 9.81 27.41 4.46
CA LEU A 179 8.75 26.59 5.04
C LEU A 179 7.46 27.39 5.17
N LEU A 180 6.41 26.87 4.54
CA LEU A 180 5.04 27.33 4.65
C LEU A 180 4.24 26.30 5.45
N GLU A 181 3.56 26.71 6.51
CA GLU A 181 2.65 25.88 7.29
C GLU A 181 1.23 26.43 7.13
N SER A 182 0.38 25.68 6.40
CA SER A 182 -0.91 26.20 5.95
C SER A 182 -0.69 27.55 5.22
N MET A 183 -1.40 28.60 5.58
CA MET A 183 -1.26 29.93 4.96
C MET A 183 -0.17 30.80 5.63
N LYS A 184 0.79 30.24 6.39
CA LYS A 184 1.76 31.03 7.17
C LYS A 184 3.21 30.67 6.80
N GLU A 185 4.02 31.70 6.61
CA GLU A 185 5.48 31.53 6.54
C GLU A 185 6.03 31.22 7.94
N ARG A 186 6.71 30.08 8.06
CA ARG A 186 7.38 29.65 9.31
C ARG A 186 8.88 29.97 9.30
N THR A 187 9.42 30.05 8.10
CA THR A 187 10.79 30.53 7.87
C THR A 187 10.75 31.62 6.81
N PRO A 188 11.70 32.59 6.86
CA PRO A 188 11.75 33.65 5.87
C PRO A 188 12.01 33.08 4.47
N PHE A 189 11.50 33.76 3.46
CA PHE A 189 11.90 33.51 2.08
C PHE A 189 13.39 33.77 1.95
N PRO A 190 14.20 32.83 1.43
CA PRO A 190 15.62 33.02 1.26
C PRO A 190 15.83 34.09 0.18
N GLY A 191 16.07 35.30 0.60
CA GLY A 191 16.24 36.51 -0.23
C GLY A 191 17.58 36.56 -0.97
#